data_7e0e86267e4377f238dff55a52b874dc
#
_entry.id   7e0e86267e4377f238dff55a52b874dc
#
_cell.length_a   1.000
_cell.length_b   1.000
_cell.length_c   1.000
_cell.angle_alpha   90.00
_cell.angle_beta   90.00
_cell.angle_gamma   90.00
#
_symmetry.space_group_name_H-M   'P 1'
#
loop_
_entity.id
_entity.type
_entity.pdbx_description
1 polymer ?
#
loop_
_entity_poly.entity_id
_entity_poly.type
_entity_poly.pdbx_seq_one_letter_code
_entity_poly.pdbx_strand_id
1 'polypeptide(L)'
;MIVEEGTDSPERRALLSFADASGRARSHELLVRVGISSVSETNARANLESENSLMKKGIFSFDLLRESTRREWEKFLSKIDVEGDAEAMKIFYTALYHTAIAPSL
;
A
#
# COMPACT_ATOMS: atom_id res chain seq x y z
N MET A 1 -2.37 22.24 6.58
CA MET A 1 -3.27 21.07 6.51
C MET A 1 -4.52 21.43 7.30
N ILE A 2 -5.66 21.53 6.64
CA ILE A 2 -6.94 21.78 7.29
C ILE A 2 -7.67 20.43 7.26
N VAL A 3 -8.06 19.94 8.44
CA VAL A 3 -8.89 18.74 8.58
C VAL A 3 -10.29 19.20 8.97
N GLU A 4 -11.27 19.02 8.11
CA GLU A 4 -12.68 19.21 8.46
C GLU A 4 -13.30 17.85 8.76
N GLU A 5 -13.71 17.66 9.99
CA GLU A 5 -14.42 16.46 10.45
C GLU A 5 -15.93 16.74 10.41
N GLY A 6 -16.63 16.11 9.49
CA GLY A 6 -18.09 16.18 9.40
C GLY A 6 -18.74 15.30 10.46
N THR A 7 -19.39 15.92 11.46
CA THR A 7 -19.88 15.25 12.67
C THR A 7 -21.31 14.68 12.57
N ASP A 8 -21.99 14.82 11.43
CA ASP A 8 -23.45 14.54 11.38
C ASP A 8 -23.89 13.45 10.40
N SER A 9 -22.99 12.59 9.96
CA SER A 9 -23.29 11.44 9.09
C SER A 9 -22.87 10.13 9.76
N PRO A 10 -23.63 9.04 9.63
CA PRO A 10 -23.19 7.71 10.03
C PRO A 10 -21.91 7.26 9.29
N GLU A 11 -21.59 7.92 8.19
CA GLU A 11 -20.32 7.77 7.48
C GLU A 11 -19.37 8.90 7.85
N ARG A 12 -18.30 8.57 8.55
CA ARG A 12 -17.22 9.53 8.81
C ARG A 12 -16.45 9.81 7.53
N ARG A 13 -16.39 11.06 7.12
CA ARG A 13 -15.62 11.52 5.95
C ARG A 13 -14.62 12.57 6.40
N ALA A 14 -13.38 12.45 5.93
CA ALA A 14 -12.37 13.47 6.11
C ALA A 14 -12.03 14.10 4.75
N LEU A 15 -12.09 15.42 4.66
CA LEU A 15 -11.64 16.19 3.50
C LEU A 15 -10.29 16.81 3.82
N LEU A 16 -9.28 16.47 3.03
CA LEU A 16 -7.94 17.01 3.18
C LEU A 16 -7.67 18.00 2.04
N SER A 17 -7.44 19.25 2.37
CA SER A 17 -7.08 20.29 1.40
C SER A 17 -5.60 20.62 1.51
N PHE A 18 -4.91 20.64 0.38
CA PHE A 18 -3.49 20.94 0.28
C PHE A 18 -3.30 22.22 -0.56
N ALA A 19 -2.63 23.20 -0.01
CA ALA A 19 -2.22 24.40 -0.74
C ALA A 19 -0.74 24.66 -0.46
N ASP A 20 -0.04 25.22 -1.44
CA ASP A 20 1.29 25.75 -1.21
C ASP A 20 1.21 27.08 -0.42
N ALA A 21 2.34 27.53 0.11
CA ALA A 21 2.40 28.79 0.88
C ALA A 21 2.03 30.03 0.04
N SER A 22 1.98 29.91 -1.29
CA SER A 22 1.60 30.99 -2.22
C SER A 22 0.12 30.96 -2.62
N GLY A 23 -0.63 29.93 -2.18
CA GLY A 23 -2.04 29.74 -2.54
C GLY A 23 -2.28 29.41 -4.03
N ARG A 24 -1.24 29.17 -4.79
CA ARG A 24 -1.33 28.78 -6.20
C ARG A 24 -1.38 27.27 -6.32
N ALA A 25 -2.38 26.76 -7.02
CA ALA A 25 -2.46 25.34 -7.41
C ALA A 25 -1.33 25.04 -8.41
N ARG A 26 -0.23 24.51 -7.91
CA ARG A 26 0.78 23.84 -8.74
C ARG A 26 0.52 22.35 -8.68
N SER A 27 0.80 21.63 -9.75
CA SER A 27 0.78 20.17 -9.72
C SER A 27 1.93 19.71 -8.84
N HIS A 28 1.61 19.34 -7.60
CA HIS A 28 2.56 18.72 -6.68
C HIS A 28 2.31 17.23 -6.62
N GLU A 29 3.36 16.47 -6.52
CA GLU A 29 3.25 15.06 -6.21
C GLU A 29 2.85 14.91 -4.75
N LEU A 30 1.74 14.20 -4.51
CA LEU A 30 1.24 13.90 -3.17
C LEU A 30 1.42 12.42 -2.89
N LEU A 31 2.22 12.08 -1.90
CA LEU A 31 2.34 10.72 -1.40
C LEU A 31 1.38 10.51 -0.24
N VAL A 32 0.43 9.60 -0.42
CA VAL A 32 -0.57 9.23 0.59
C VAL A 32 -0.28 7.82 1.08
N ARG A 33 -0.40 7.63 2.40
CA ARG A 33 -0.29 6.33 3.05
C ARG A 33 -1.50 6.11 3.93
N VAL A 34 -2.03 4.90 3.89
CA VAL A 34 -3.20 4.52 4.67
C VAL A 34 -2.87 3.28 5.51
N GLY A 35 -3.03 3.40 6.81
CA GLY A 35 -2.99 2.27 7.73
C GLY A 35 -4.41 1.85 8.08
N ILE A 36 -4.66 0.57 8.14
CA ILE A 36 -5.96 0.01 8.52
C ILE A 36 -5.81 -1.00 9.66
N SER A 37 -6.81 -1.07 10.52
CA SER A 37 -6.91 -2.08 11.56
C SER A 37 -8.37 -2.24 11.98
N SER A 38 -8.77 -3.48 12.24
CA SER A 38 -10.07 -3.81 12.83
C SER A 38 -10.10 -3.65 14.36
N VAL A 39 -8.96 -3.37 14.97
CA VAL A 39 -8.80 -3.35 16.45
C VAL A 39 -8.81 -1.93 16.98
N SER A 40 -7.90 -1.06 16.49
CA SER A 40 -7.77 0.32 16.97
C SER A 40 -6.96 1.18 15.98
N GLU A 41 -7.10 2.51 16.15
CA GLU A 41 -6.29 3.49 15.43
C GLU A 41 -4.78 3.34 15.75
N THR A 42 -4.45 3.09 17.02
CA THR A 42 -3.05 2.85 17.43
C THR A 42 -2.47 1.64 16.70
N ASN A 43 -3.27 0.59 16.53
CA ASN A 43 -2.85 -0.60 15.79
C ASN A 43 -2.71 -0.33 14.29
N ALA A 44 -3.60 0.47 13.69
CA ALA A 44 -3.49 0.89 12.30
C ALA A 44 -2.18 1.64 12.04
N ARG A 45 -1.81 2.53 12.97
CA ARG A 45 -0.52 3.25 12.92
C ARG A 45 0.67 2.30 13.05
N ALA A 46 0.62 1.38 14.01
CA ALA A 46 1.67 0.38 14.20
C ALA A 46 1.85 -0.52 12.97
N ASN A 47 0.76 -0.96 12.33
CA ASN A 47 0.80 -1.72 11.09
C ASN A 47 1.49 -0.92 9.98
N LEU A 48 1.08 0.34 9.77
CA LEU A 48 1.66 1.21 8.76
C LEU A 48 3.17 1.42 8.95
N GLU A 49 3.63 1.52 10.19
CA GLU A 49 5.04 1.70 10.53
C GLU A 49 5.84 0.40 10.44
N SER A 50 5.24 -0.74 10.80
CA SER A 50 5.92 -2.04 10.83
C SER A 50 6.07 -2.66 9.44
N GLU A 51 5.05 -2.55 8.60
CA GLU A 51 5.02 -3.17 7.28
C GLU A 51 5.93 -2.49 6.26
N ASN A 52 6.23 -1.22 6.46
CA ASN A 52 7.11 -0.48 5.57
C ASN A 52 8.50 -0.28 6.17
N SER A 53 9.42 -1.22 5.90
CA SER A 53 10.80 -1.16 6.39
C SER A 53 11.58 0.08 5.92
N LEU A 54 11.21 0.68 4.78
CA LEU A 54 11.83 1.90 4.27
C LEU A 54 11.45 3.10 5.14
N MET A 55 10.26 3.08 5.74
CA MET A 55 9.80 4.13 6.64
C MET A 55 10.61 4.21 7.94
N LYS A 56 11.04 3.07 8.46
CA LYS A 56 11.93 3.03 9.64
C LYS A 56 13.24 3.78 9.37
N LYS A 57 13.60 3.95 8.09
CA LYS A 57 14.76 4.71 7.62
C LYS A 57 14.43 6.15 7.20
N GLY A 58 13.17 6.61 7.39
CA GLY A 58 12.73 7.95 6.99
C GLY A 58 12.62 8.14 5.47
N ILE A 59 12.60 7.06 4.69
CA ILE A 59 12.54 7.12 3.22
C ILE A 59 11.09 7.00 2.77
N PHE A 60 10.60 8.05 2.10
CA PHE A 60 9.25 8.12 1.53
C PHE A 60 9.35 8.10 0.00
N SER A 61 9.34 6.94 -0.60
CA SER A 61 9.37 6.79 -2.06
C SER A 61 8.45 5.66 -2.47
N PHE A 62 7.49 5.98 -3.34
CA PHE A 62 6.58 5.00 -3.92
C PHE A 62 7.34 3.98 -4.77
N ASP A 63 8.28 4.42 -5.58
CA ASP A 63 9.03 3.53 -6.46
C ASP A 63 9.92 2.54 -5.70
N LEU A 64 10.55 2.99 -4.61
CA LEU A 64 11.32 2.08 -3.75
C LEU A 64 10.42 1.07 -3.05
N LEU A 65 9.23 1.48 -2.60
CA LEU A 65 8.27 0.56 -2.00
C LEU A 65 7.78 -0.46 -3.03
N ARG A 66 7.40 -0.01 -4.22
CA ARG A 66 6.97 -0.87 -5.32
C ARG A 66 8.03 -1.91 -5.68
N GLU A 67 9.29 -1.48 -5.81
CA GLU A 67 10.39 -2.36 -6.14
C GLU A 67 10.69 -3.36 -5.01
N SER A 68 10.63 -2.93 -3.75
CA SER A 68 10.78 -3.81 -2.59
C SER A 68 9.68 -4.89 -2.57
N THR A 69 8.43 -4.48 -2.77
CA THR A 69 7.28 -5.40 -2.81
C THR A 69 7.40 -6.38 -3.98
N ARG A 70 7.82 -5.89 -5.15
CA ARG A 70 8.05 -6.73 -6.32
C ARG A 70 9.08 -7.83 -6.03
N ARG A 71 10.20 -7.50 -5.39
CA ARG A 71 11.24 -8.47 -5.01
C ARG A 71 10.72 -9.54 -4.05
N GLU A 72 9.89 -9.17 -3.09
CA GLU A 72 9.30 -10.14 -2.17
C GLU A 72 8.35 -11.10 -2.91
N TRP A 73 7.55 -10.60 -3.85
CA TRP A 73 6.72 -11.44 -4.70
C TRP A 73 7.53 -12.32 -5.64
N GLU A 74 8.57 -11.81 -6.27
CA GLU A 74 9.49 -12.61 -7.10
C GLU A 74 10.12 -13.74 -6.30
N LYS A 75 10.59 -13.46 -5.07
CA LYS A 75 11.13 -14.47 -4.17
C LYS A 75 10.10 -15.54 -3.78
N PHE A 76 8.85 -15.15 -3.59
CA PHE A 76 7.78 -16.12 -3.28
C PHE A 76 7.42 -16.95 -4.49
N LEU A 77 7.17 -16.34 -5.63
CA LEU A 77 6.72 -17.02 -6.85
C LEU A 77 7.81 -17.92 -7.46
N SER A 78 9.08 -17.52 -7.36
CA SER A 78 10.22 -18.32 -7.85
C SER A 78 10.53 -19.59 -7.06
N LYS A 79 9.78 -19.87 -5.98
CA LYS A 79 9.90 -21.16 -5.26
C LYS A 79 9.46 -22.34 -6.12
N ILE A 80 8.61 -22.11 -7.10
CA ILE A 80 8.18 -23.11 -8.06
C ILE A 80 8.52 -22.55 -9.45
N ASP A 81 9.41 -23.23 -10.14
CA ASP A 81 9.78 -22.91 -11.51
C ASP A 81 9.05 -23.85 -12.46
N VAL A 82 8.37 -23.28 -13.45
CA VAL A 82 7.61 -24.02 -14.44
C VAL A 82 8.00 -23.58 -15.85
N GLU A 83 8.10 -24.53 -16.74
CA GLU A 83 8.32 -24.29 -18.16
C GLU A 83 7.02 -24.55 -18.94
N GLY A 84 6.73 -23.67 -19.89
CA GLY A 84 5.53 -23.78 -20.72
C GLY A 84 5.40 -22.57 -21.65
N ASP A 85 4.31 -22.53 -22.40
CA ASP A 85 3.98 -21.32 -23.15
C ASP A 85 3.64 -20.14 -22.23
N ALA A 86 3.76 -18.92 -22.75
CA ALA A 86 3.61 -17.70 -21.95
C ALA A 86 2.22 -17.57 -21.29
N GLU A 87 1.17 -18.10 -21.92
CA GLU A 87 -0.19 -18.05 -21.39
C GLU A 87 -0.37 -19.03 -20.24
N ALA A 88 0.10 -20.26 -20.39
CA ALA A 88 0.06 -21.27 -19.35
C ALA A 88 0.88 -20.82 -18.11
N MET A 89 2.08 -20.27 -18.34
CA MET A 89 2.90 -19.70 -17.25
C MET A 89 2.19 -18.56 -16.53
N LYS A 90 1.54 -17.66 -17.26
CA LYS A 90 0.77 -16.55 -16.67
C LYS A 90 -0.39 -17.07 -15.81
N ILE A 91 -1.13 -18.04 -16.30
CA ILE A 91 -2.24 -18.66 -15.55
C ILE A 91 -1.70 -19.30 -14.27
N PHE A 92 -0.64 -20.08 -14.38
CA PHE A 92 -0.01 -20.77 -13.25
C PHE A 92 0.44 -19.79 -12.16
N TYR A 93 1.24 -18.78 -12.51
CA TYR A 93 1.74 -17.82 -11.54
C TYR A 93 0.64 -16.90 -10.98
N THR A 94 -0.42 -16.63 -11.74
CA THR A 94 -1.59 -15.93 -11.23
C THR A 94 -2.33 -16.77 -10.19
N ALA A 95 -2.52 -18.05 -10.43
CA ALA A 95 -3.12 -18.97 -9.46
C ALA A 95 -2.26 -19.10 -8.20
N LEU A 96 -0.95 -19.25 -8.35
CA LEU A 96 -0.01 -19.29 -7.22
C LEU A 96 -0.05 -18.01 -6.39
N TYR A 97 -0.09 -16.83 -7.04
CA TYR A 97 -0.26 -15.54 -6.37
C TYR A 97 -1.56 -15.50 -5.55
N HIS A 98 -2.68 -15.96 -6.10
CA HIS A 98 -3.95 -15.99 -5.38
C HIS A 98 -3.94 -16.89 -4.15
N THR A 99 -3.20 -17.99 -4.17
CA THR A 99 -3.07 -18.86 -2.98
C THR A 99 -2.36 -18.16 -1.81
N ALA A 100 -1.52 -17.18 -2.10
CA ALA A 100 -0.79 -16.44 -1.07
C ALA A 100 -1.60 -15.26 -0.47
N ILE A 101 -2.67 -14.82 -1.15
CA ILE A 101 -3.51 -13.72 -0.66
C ILE A 101 -4.51 -14.23 0.38
N ALA A 102 -5.03 -15.44 0.20
CA ALA A 102 -5.93 -16.03 1.18
C ALA A 102 -5.10 -16.61 2.33
N PRO A 103 -5.31 -16.18 3.59
CA PRO A 103 -4.64 -16.84 4.70
C PRO A 103 -5.11 -18.29 4.75
N SER A 104 -4.18 -19.21 4.54
CA SER A 104 -4.41 -20.60 4.89
C SER A 104 -4.42 -20.69 6.41
N LEU A 105 -5.59 -20.87 6.96
CA LEU A 105 -5.80 -21.19 8.36
C LEU A 105 -5.41 -22.63 8.63
#